data_78f7ae8f03c3bf54ccffcb8cebb177bd
#
_entry.id   78f7ae8f03c3bf54ccffcb8cebb177bd
#
_cell.length_a   1.000
_cell.length_b   1.000
_cell.length_c   1.000
_cell.angle_alpha   90.00
_cell.angle_beta   90.00
_cell.angle_gamma   90.00
#
_symmetry.space_group_name_H-M   'P 1'
#
loop_
_entity.id
_entity.type
_entity.pdbx_description
1 polymer ?
#
loop_
_entity_poly.entity_id
_entity_poly.type
_entity_poly.pdbx_seq_one_letter_code
_entity_poly.pdbx_strand_id
1 'polypeptide(L)'
;MRTAASLLAMIDAAAEPLAARHAVEVAELDERIKAHGERGSGKKQLDERHRRELRRHRTDELRSGLAEMAATYRDTATNGGTTDVAACVAAVHRIHQAIDTLDRNPNEKLLLESLLWALPDAQGT
;
A
#
# COMPACT_ATOMS: atom_id res chain seq x y z
N MET A 1 -9.32 -15.01 6.19
CA MET A 1 -9.94 -13.86 5.50
C MET A 1 -9.07 -12.63 5.68
N ARG A 2 -8.70 -11.97 4.58
CA ARG A 2 -7.91 -10.73 4.67
C ARG A 2 -8.84 -9.57 4.99
N THR A 3 -8.51 -8.83 6.05
CA THR A 3 -9.22 -7.61 6.41
C THR A 3 -8.42 -6.39 5.94
N ALA A 4 -9.09 -5.23 5.89
CA ALA A 4 -8.41 -3.98 5.60
C ALA A 4 -7.27 -3.73 6.61
N ALA A 5 -7.53 -3.99 7.89
CA ALA A 5 -6.54 -3.82 8.95
C ALA A 5 -5.32 -4.73 8.74
N SER A 6 -5.52 -5.99 8.36
CA SER A 6 -4.42 -6.93 8.14
C SER A 6 -3.58 -6.55 6.93
N LEU A 7 -4.21 -6.08 5.86
CA LEU A 7 -3.51 -5.59 4.67
C LEU A 7 -2.66 -4.36 4.99
N LEU A 8 -3.22 -3.40 5.73
CA LEU A 8 -2.50 -2.20 6.13
C LEU A 8 -1.34 -2.53 7.06
N ALA A 9 -1.52 -3.50 7.98
CA ALA A 9 -0.44 -3.96 8.85
C ALA A 9 0.71 -4.59 8.06
N MET A 10 0.41 -5.37 7.03
CA MET A 10 1.43 -5.96 6.14
C MET A 10 2.21 -4.87 5.40
N ILE A 11 1.51 -3.83 4.94
CA ILE A 11 2.14 -2.70 4.24
C ILE A 11 3.04 -1.92 5.20
N ASP A 12 2.59 -1.69 6.42
CA ASP A 12 3.39 -1.01 7.44
C ASP A 12 4.65 -1.82 7.78
N ALA A 13 4.53 -3.13 7.90
CA ALA A 13 5.68 -4.01 8.11
C ALA A 13 6.67 -3.95 6.93
N ALA A 14 6.16 -3.91 5.70
CA ALA A 14 6.99 -3.80 4.51
C ALA A 14 7.73 -2.45 4.43
N ALA A 15 7.25 -1.43 5.12
CA ALA A 15 7.89 -0.11 5.17
C ALA A 15 9.01 -0.02 6.21
N GLU A 16 9.18 -1.01 7.10
CA GLU A 16 10.19 -0.98 8.16
C GLU A 16 11.62 -0.77 7.65
N PRO A 17 12.10 -1.45 6.59
CA PRO A 17 13.44 -1.18 6.07
C PRO A 17 13.63 0.26 5.60
N LEU A 18 12.61 0.85 4.99
CA LEU A 18 12.65 2.24 4.57
C LEU A 18 12.69 3.18 5.78
N ALA A 19 11.88 2.92 6.80
CA ALA A 19 11.87 3.69 8.04
C ALA A 19 13.21 3.62 8.76
N ALA A 20 13.84 2.43 8.79
CA ALA A 20 15.16 2.25 9.37
C ALA A 20 16.22 3.09 8.63
N ARG A 21 16.17 3.11 7.31
CA ARG A 21 17.07 3.93 6.49
C ARG A 21 16.85 5.42 6.75
N HIS A 22 15.60 5.84 6.87
CA HIS A 22 15.26 7.23 7.21
C HIS A 22 15.82 7.63 8.58
N ALA A 23 15.76 6.72 9.57
CA ALA A 23 16.31 6.97 10.90
C ALA A 23 17.83 7.21 10.85
N VAL A 24 18.54 6.44 10.02
CA VAL A 24 19.98 6.62 9.82
C VAL A 24 20.27 7.99 9.20
N GLU A 25 19.52 8.38 8.17
CA GLU A 25 19.68 9.68 7.52
C GLU A 25 19.44 10.84 8.49
N VAL A 26 18.42 10.74 9.34
CA VAL A 26 18.14 11.75 10.36
C VAL A 26 19.29 11.84 11.37
N ALA A 27 19.80 10.69 11.83
CA ALA A 27 20.91 10.65 12.77
C ALA A 27 22.17 11.28 12.17
N GLU A 28 22.48 11.00 10.91
CA GLU A 28 23.62 11.59 10.20
C GLU A 28 23.48 13.11 10.07
N LEU A 29 22.27 13.59 9.77
CA LEU A 29 22.01 15.02 9.67
C LEU A 29 22.17 15.70 11.04
N ASP A 30 21.66 15.11 12.10
CA ASP A 30 21.78 15.62 13.47
C ASP A 30 23.27 15.72 13.88
N GLU A 31 24.08 14.73 13.51
CA GLU A 31 25.51 14.74 13.77
C GLU A 31 26.21 15.90 13.02
N ARG A 32 25.84 16.13 11.77
CA ARG A 32 26.38 17.25 10.98
C ARG A 32 26.00 18.60 11.58
N ILE A 33 24.76 18.74 12.02
CA ILE A 33 24.27 19.96 12.65
C ILE A 33 25.07 20.23 13.92
N LYS A 34 25.28 19.22 14.76
CA LYS A 34 26.11 19.33 15.96
C LYS A 34 27.54 19.73 15.66
N ALA A 35 28.16 19.07 14.68
CA ALA A 35 29.56 19.26 14.34
C ALA A 35 29.84 20.64 13.76
N HIS A 36 28.91 21.21 13.01
CA HIS A 36 29.11 22.46 12.25
C HIS A 36 28.33 23.65 12.82
N GLY A 37 27.57 23.46 13.91
CA GLY A 37 26.76 24.52 14.50
C GLY A 37 25.62 25.00 13.64
N GLU A 38 25.21 24.24 12.64
CA GLU A 38 24.08 24.58 11.78
C GLU A 38 22.77 24.46 12.56
N ARG A 39 21.90 25.46 12.40
CA ARG A 39 20.61 25.48 13.09
C ARG A 39 19.54 24.84 12.22
N GLY A 40 19.33 23.52 12.36
CA GLY A 40 18.22 22.81 11.76
C GLY A 40 18.13 22.89 10.24
N SER A 41 19.18 23.34 9.58
CA SER A 41 19.23 23.47 8.13
C SER A 41 19.06 22.11 7.45
N GLY A 42 18.07 21.99 6.60
CA GLY A 42 17.79 20.76 5.88
C GLY A 42 16.93 19.74 6.60
N LYS A 43 16.70 19.89 7.90
CA LYS A 43 15.90 18.92 8.66
C LYS A 43 14.45 18.87 8.18
N LYS A 44 13.85 20.03 7.94
CA LYS A 44 12.49 20.14 7.43
C LYS A 44 12.35 19.52 6.04
N GLN A 45 13.30 19.81 5.15
CA GLN A 45 13.31 19.24 3.80
C GLN A 45 13.51 17.72 3.85
N LEU A 46 14.36 17.22 4.75
CA LEU A 46 14.55 15.78 4.93
C LEU A 46 13.28 15.10 5.41
N ASP A 47 12.59 15.68 6.40
CA ASP A 47 11.33 15.15 6.91
C ASP A 47 10.26 15.11 5.82
N GLU A 48 10.16 16.17 5.01
CA GLU A 48 9.21 16.23 3.90
C GLU A 48 9.54 15.18 2.84
N ARG A 49 10.82 15.00 2.50
CA ARG A 49 11.26 13.97 1.56
C ARG A 49 10.92 12.57 2.07
N HIS A 50 11.20 12.29 3.34
CA HIS A 50 10.88 11.00 3.98
C HIS A 50 9.38 10.72 3.95
N ARG A 51 8.58 11.74 4.22
CA ARG A 51 7.12 11.63 4.20
C ARG A 51 6.60 11.28 2.82
N ARG A 52 7.16 11.91 1.77
CA ARG A 52 6.82 11.60 0.37
C ARG A 52 7.26 10.19 -0.01
N GLU A 53 8.46 9.77 0.39
CA GLU A 53 8.96 8.42 0.10
C GLU A 53 8.10 7.35 0.76
N LEU A 54 7.71 7.54 2.03
CA LEU A 54 6.83 6.62 2.75
C LEU A 54 5.47 6.53 2.09
N ARG A 55 4.91 7.66 1.69
CA ARG A 55 3.62 7.70 1.00
C ARG A 55 3.68 6.96 -0.33
N ARG A 56 4.73 7.19 -1.11
CA ARG A 56 4.93 6.50 -2.39
C ARG A 56 5.06 5.00 -2.17
N HIS A 57 5.88 4.59 -1.22
CA HIS A 57 6.08 3.19 -0.88
C HIS A 57 4.77 2.53 -0.50
N ARG A 58 3.99 3.19 0.35
CA ARG A 58 2.68 2.70 0.80
C ARG A 58 1.72 2.54 -0.39
N THR A 59 1.64 3.53 -1.25
CA THR A 59 0.79 3.48 -2.45
C THR A 59 1.23 2.36 -3.39
N ASP A 60 2.53 2.20 -3.61
CA ASP A 60 3.06 1.14 -4.47
C ASP A 60 2.77 -0.25 -3.91
N GLU A 61 2.90 -0.43 -2.60
CA GLU A 61 2.59 -1.69 -1.94
C GLU A 61 1.10 -2.02 -2.01
N LEU A 62 0.22 -1.04 -1.81
CA LEU A 62 -1.21 -1.22 -1.97
C LEU A 62 -1.56 -1.60 -3.41
N ARG A 63 -1.00 -0.89 -4.37
CA ARG A 63 -1.23 -1.18 -5.80
C ARG A 63 -0.80 -2.60 -6.14
N SER A 64 0.37 -3.00 -5.68
CA SER A 64 0.92 -4.33 -5.90
C SER A 64 0.04 -5.41 -5.27
N GLY A 65 -0.40 -5.23 -4.02
CA GLY A 65 -1.29 -6.15 -3.34
C GLY A 65 -2.64 -6.30 -4.02
N LEU A 66 -3.22 -5.19 -4.47
CA LEU A 66 -4.48 -5.21 -5.20
C LEU A 66 -4.34 -5.88 -6.57
N ALA A 67 -3.21 -5.66 -7.25
CA ALA A 67 -2.93 -6.33 -8.52
C ALA A 67 -2.83 -7.86 -8.35
N GLU A 68 -2.21 -8.32 -7.26
CA GLU A 68 -2.16 -9.75 -6.94
C GLU A 68 -3.55 -10.32 -6.67
N MET A 69 -4.40 -9.59 -5.96
CA MET A 69 -5.79 -9.99 -5.74
C MET A 69 -6.55 -10.13 -7.05
N ALA A 70 -6.39 -9.15 -7.96
CA ALA A 70 -7.02 -9.21 -9.28
C ALA A 70 -6.55 -10.43 -10.06
N ALA A 71 -5.25 -10.75 -10.00
CA ALA A 71 -4.69 -11.93 -10.64
C ALA A 71 -5.31 -13.21 -10.09
N THR A 72 -5.53 -13.30 -8.78
CA THR A 72 -6.17 -14.45 -8.14
C THR A 72 -7.58 -14.67 -8.69
N TYR A 73 -8.38 -13.61 -8.81
CA TYR A 73 -9.73 -13.71 -9.37
C TYR A 73 -9.71 -14.13 -10.85
N ARG A 74 -8.77 -13.59 -11.64
CA ARG A 74 -8.61 -14.00 -13.05
C ARG A 74 -8.26 -15.47 -13.16
N ASP A 75 -7.31 -15.94 -12.34
CA ASP A 75 -6.88 -17.33 -12.35
C ASP A 75 -8.02 -18.27 -11.97
N THR A 76 -8.80 -17.91 -10.94
CA THR A 76 -9.96 -18.68 -10.52
C THR A 76 -10.98 -18.81 -11.65
N ALA A 77 -11.25 -17.72 -12.36
CA ALA A 77 -12.19 -17.72 -13.48
C ALA A 77 -11.67 -18.55 -14.67
N THR A 78 -10.38 -18.44 -14.96
CA THR A 78 -9.75 -19.10 -16.11
C THR A 78 -9.57 -20.60 -15.89
N ASN A 79 -9.23 -20.99 -14.67
CA ASN A 79 -8.89 -22.39 -14.36
C ASN A 79 -10.08 -23.23 -13.90
N GLY A 80 -11.31 -22.70 -14.03
CA GLY A 80 -12.51 -23.42 -13.65
C GLY A 80 -12.68 -23.57 -12.13
N GLY A 81 -12.02 -22.73 -11.34
CA GLY A 81 -12.10 -22.74 -9.88
C GLY A 81 -13.40 -22.19 -9.32
N THR A 82 -14.31 -21.73 -10.18
CA THR A 82 -15.59 -21.20 -9.81
C THR A 82 -16.62 -21.42 -10.92
N THR A 83 -17.87 -21.55 -10.55
CA THR A 83 -19.01 -21.56 -11.48
C THR A 83 -19.51 -20.15 -11.78
N ASP A 84 -19.07 -19.15 -11.02
CA ASP A 84 -19.49 -17.76 -11.18
C ASP A 84 -18.36 -16.89 -11.75
N VAL A 85 -18.09 -17.10 -13.04
CA VAL A 85 -17.07 -16.33 -13.76
C VAL A 85 -17.42 -14.85 -13.80
N ALA A 86 -18.70 -14.51 -13.94
CA ALA A 86 -19.13 -13.11 -13.97
C ALA A 86 -18.80 -12.36 -12.68
N ALA A 87 -18.95 -13.02 -11.53
CA ALA A 87 -18.58 -12.42 -10.24
C ALA A 87 -17.08 -12.16 -10.16
N CYS A 88 -16.25 -13.07 -10.68
CA CYS A 88 -14.79 -12.88 -10.74
C CYS A 88 -14.41 -11.72 -11.64
N VAL A 89 -15.04 -11.59 -12.80
CA VAL A 89 -14.80 -10.47 -13.72
C VAL A 89 -15.18 -9.15 -13.05
N ALA A 90 -16.34 -9.11 -12.39
CA ALA A 90 -16.76 -7.92 -11.65
C ALA A 90 -15.77 -7.56 -10.53
N ALA A 91 -15.24 -8.56 -9.83
CA ALA A 91 -14.22 -8.36 -8.80
C ALA A 91 -12.96 -7.71 -9.36
N VAL A 92 -12.46 -8.18 -10.50
CA VAL A 92 -11.30 -7.61 -11.18
C VAL A 92 -11.55 -6.14 -11.53
N HIS A 93 -12.72 -5.80 -12.06
CA HIS A 93 -13.07 -4.42 -12.38
C HIS A 93 -13.09 -3.53 -11.14
N ARG A 94 -13.66 -4.01 -10.04
CA ARG A 94 -13.71 -3.26 -8.78
C ARG A 94 -12.31 -3.00 -8.23
N ILE A 95 -11.44 -4.01 -8.31
CA ILE A 95 -10.04 -3.87 -7.86
C ILE A 95 -9.30 -2.85 -8.71
N HIS A 96 -9.47 -2.87 -10.04
CA HIS A 96 -8.85 -1.90 -10.93
C HIS A 96 -9.33 -0.48 -10.64
N GLN A 97 -10.62 -0.29 -10.34
CA GLN A 97 -11.15 1.00 -9.94
C GLN A 97 -10.51 1.50 -8.63
N ALA A 98 -10.30 0.59 -7.67
CA ALA A 98 -9.63 0.93 -6.42
C ALA A 98 -8.18 1.34 -6.65
N ILE A 99 -7.46 0.64 -7.54
CA ILE A 99 -6.08 0.99 -7.91
C ILE A 99 -6.04 2.41 -8.50
N ASP A 100 -6.95 2.72 -9.41
CA ASP A 100 -7.04 4.06 -10.00
C ASP A 100 -7.32 5.13 -8.95
N THR A 101 -8.15 4.82 -7.96
CA THR A 101 -8.48 5.74 -6.88
C THR A 101 -7.28 6.04 -5.98
N LEU A 102 -6.31 5.13 -5.88
CA LEU A 102 -5.11 5.35 -5.05
C LEU A 102 -4.35 6.62 -5.44
N ASP A 103 -4.37 7.00 -6.71
CA ASP A 103 -3.69 8.19 -7.20
C ASP A 103 -4.32 9.50 -6.69
N ARG A 104 -5.53 9.43 -6.14
CA ARG A 104 -6.27 10.59 -5.63
C ARG A 104 -6.12 10.81 -4.12
N ASN A 105 -5.16 10.11 -3.52
CA ASN A 105 -4.86 10.22 -2.10
C ASN A 105 -6.09 9.96 -1.20
N PRO A 106 -6.74 8.79 -1.31
CA PRO A 106 -7.97 8.49 -0.58
C PRO A 106 -7.68 8.11 0.88
N ASN A 107 -8.75 7.99 1.67
CA ASN A 107 -8.67 7.28 2.95
C ASN A 107 -8.50 5.79 2.64
N GLU A 108 -7.30 5.28 2.81
CA GLU A 108 -6.91 3.93 2.45
C GLU A 108 -7.72 2.85 3.16
N LYS A 109 -7.94 3.03 4.47
CA LYS A 109 -8.72 2.08 5.26
C LYS A 109 -10.14 1.96 4.75
N LEU A 110 -10.79 3.10 4.50
CA LEU A 110 -12.16 3.14 4.00
C LEU A 110 -12.25 2.54 2.59
N LEU A 111 -11.29 2.86 1.73
CA LEU A 111 -11.22 2.31 0.39
C LEU A 111 -11.14 0.78 0.43
N LEU A 112 -10.23 0.24 1.25
CA LEU A 112 -10.03 -1.20 1.37
C LEU A 112 -11.24 -1.89 2.01
N GLU A 113 -11.84 -1.29 3.04
CA GLU A 113 -13.04 -1.85 3.67
C GLU A 113 -14.18 -1.95 2.67
N SER A 114 -14.42 -0.88 1.90
CA SER A 114 -15.47 -0.86 0.87
C SER A 114 -15.22 -1.91 -0.21
N LEU A 115 -13.97 -2.02 -0.66
CA LEU A 115 -13.59 -2.98 -1.68
C LEU A 115 -13.77 -4.41 -1.20
N LEU A 116 -13.20 -4.75 -0.04
CA LEU A 116 -13.23 -6.12 0.49
C LEU A 116 -14.66 -6.56 0.81
N TRP A 117 -15.52 -5.64 1.24
CA TRP A 117 -16.93 -5.93 1.47
C TRP A 117 -17.64 -6.32 0.17
N ALA A 118 -17.28 -5.70 -0.95
CA ALA A 118 -17.92 -5.91 -2.25
C ALA A 118 -17.38 -7.13 -3.00
N LEU A 119 -16.23 -7.67 -2.59
CA LEU A 119 -15.61 -8.78 -3.30
C LEU A 119 -16.15 -10.13 -2.83
N PRO A 120 -16.37 -11.08 -3.77
CA PRO A 120 -16.66 -12.45 -3.38
C PRO A 120 -15.43 -13.12 -2.80
N ASP A 121 -15.63 -14.24 -2.10
CA ASP A 121 -14.51 -15.04 -1.60
C ASP A 121 -13.79 -15.67 -2.80
N ALA A 122 -12.50 -15.33 -2.97
CA ALA A 122 -11.69 -15.86 -4.08
C ALA A 122 -11.45 -17.37 -3.98
N GLN A 123 -11.67 -17.95 -2.80
CA GLN A 123 -11.47 -19.38 -2.58
C GLN A 123 -12.74 -20.21 -2.82
N GLY A 124 -13.81 -19.60 -3.27
CA GLY A 124 -15.00 -20.28 -3.73
C GLY A 124 -15.87 -20.91 -2.66
N THR A 125 -15.75 -20.44 -1.45
CA THR A 125 -16.61 -20.91 -0.35
C THR A 125 -17.78 -20.00 -0.12
#